data_8a0a0b6ee45e7f731c36992d9f9b308d
#
_entry.id   8a0a0b6ee45e7f731c36992d9f9b308d
#
_cell.length_a   1.000
_cell.length_b   1.000
_cell.length_c   1.000
_cell.angle_alpha   90.00
_cell.angle_beta   90.00
_cell.angle_gamma   90.00
#
_symmetry.space_group_name_H-M   'P 1'
#
loop_
_entity.id
_entity.type
_entity.pdbx_description
1 polymer ?
#
loop_
_entity_poly.entity_id
_entity_poly.type
_entity_poly.pdbx_seq_one_letter_code
_entity_poly.pdbx_strand_id
1 'polypeptide(L)'
;MYEHDKRVVLTLDAGGTNFVFSAIQGNSQIIAPISFPSVSDNLDKCLANLLTGFDTVMKKLETLPVAISFAFPGPADYRNGVIGGNLPNFPSFRNGVALGPFLQHHYGIPVFIENDGNLFAYGEALSGALPMVNQQLSISGNTREYKNLLGITLGTGFGAGVVINNCLLNGDNGCGGDVW
;
A
#
# COMPACT_ATOMS: atom_id res chain seq x y z
N MET A 1 9.29 -4.89 15.14
CA MET A 1 10.45 -5.19 14.26
C MET A 1 10.95 -3.94 13.51
N TYR A 2 10.07 -3.08 13.03
CA TYR A 2 10.44 -1.89 12.24
C TYR A 2 10.40 -0.55 13.00
N GLU A 3 10.12 -0.55 14.29
CA GLU A 3 9.94 0.65 15.13
C GLU A 3 11.16 1.59 15.12
N HIS A 4 12.36 1.03 14.92
CA HIS A 4 13.61 1.79 14.89
C HIS A 4 14.14 2.05 13.49
N ASP A 5 13.38 1.69 12.44
CA ASP A 5 13.77 1.97 11.06
C ASP A 5 13.65 3.47 10.80
N LYS A 6 14.76 4.09 10.45
CA LYS A 6 14.82 5.53 10.19
C LYS A 6 14.54 5.91 8.73
N ARG A 7 14.33 4.92 7.86
CA ARG A 7 13.98 5.19 6.46
C ARG A 7 12.58 5.78 6.37
N VAL A 8 12.46 6.80 5.57
CA VAL A 8 11.14 7.44 5.30
C VAL A 8 10.57 6.85 4.03
N VAL A 9 9.31 6.45 4.08
CA VAL A 9 8.54 5.92 2.93
C VAL A 9 7.34 6.82 2.71
N LEU A 10 7.16 7.29 1.47
CA LEU A 10 5.95 8.00 1.06
C LEU A 10 4.80 7.01 0.90
N THR A 11 3.63 7.39 1.36
CA THR A 11 2.43 6.56 1.31
C THR A 11 1.26 7.30 0.65
N LEU A 12 0.35 6.52 0.08
CA LEU A 12 -0.87 6.98 -0.56
C LEU A 12 -2.02 6.04 -0.19
N ASP A 13 -3.14 6.60 0.18
CA ASP A 13 -4.45 5.93 0.13
C ASP A 13 -5.15 6.38 -1.15
N ALA A 14 -5.30 5.45 -2.10
CA ALA A 14 -5.81 5.71 -3.44
C ALA A 14 -7.31 5.50 -3.53
N GLY A 15 -8.08 6.49 -3.07
CA GLY A 15 -9.54 6.51 -3.23
C GLY A 15 -9.98 7.03 -4.59
N GLY A 16 -11.12 6.52 -5.08
CA GLY A 16 -11.69 6.95 -6.38
C GLY A 16 -12.08 8.43 -6.44
N THR A 17 -12.35 9.05 -5.29
CA THR A 17 -12.70 10.49 -5.18
C THR A 17 -11.51 11.34 -4.75
N ASN A 18 -10.75 10.86 -3.78
CA ASN A 18 -9.61 11.58 -3.21
C ASN A 18 -8.42 10.65 -3.05
N PHE A 19 -7.23 11.21 -3.24
CA PHE A 19 -5.96 10.67 -2.83
C PHE A 19 -5.57 11.26 -1.47
N VAL A 20 -5.10 10.42 -0.54
CA VAL A 20 -4.61 10.87 0.76
C VAL A 20 -3.15 10.48 0.90
N PHE A 21 -2.28 11.48 0.94
CA PHE A 21 -0.83 11.32 0.99
C PHE A 21 -0.29 11.50 2.39
N SER A 22 0.73 10.74 2.74
CA SER A 22 1.46 10.84 3.99
C SER A 22 2.88 10.31 3.85
N ALA A 23 3.60 10.22 4.96
CA ALA A 23 4.88 9.54 5.06
C ALA A 23 4.97 8.77 6.37
N ILE A 24 5.63 7.61 6.31
CA ILE A 24 5.84 6.71 7.45
C ILE A 24 7.35 6.58 7.69
N GLN A 25 7.72 6.57 8.97
CA GLN A 25 9.05 6.20 9.45
C GLN A 25 8.90 5.24 10.62
N GLY A 26 9.55 4.10 10.56
CA GLY A 26 9.29 3.02 11.49
C GLY A 26 7.82 2.57 11.40
N ASN A 27 7.14 2.49 12.53
CA ASN A 27 5.71 2.17 12.60
C ASN A 27 4.83 3.42 12.80
N SER A 28 5.36 4.61 12.48
CA SER A 28 4.68 5.88 12.78
C SER A 28 4.49 6.73 11.53
N GLN A 29 3.30 7.28 11.40
CA GLN A 29 3.02 8.33 10.43
C GLN A 29 3.67 9.63 10.90
N ILE A 30 4.57 10.21 10.08
CA ILE A 30 5.37 11.39 10.44
C ILE A 30 4.87 12.68 9.80
N ILE A 31 4.02 12.59 8.79
CA ILE A 31 3.36 13.74 8.14
C ILE A 31 1.86 13.58 8.28
N ALA A 32 1.17 14.63 8.72
CA ALA A 32 -0.29 14.66 8.75
C ALA A 32 -0.86 14.42 7.34
N PRO A 33 -1.94 13.64 7.18
CA PRO A 33 -2.51 13.32 5.88
C PRO A 33 -2.87 14.57 5.08
N ILE A 34 -2.53 14.56 3.80
CA ILE A 34 -2.82 15.64 2.85
C ILE A 34 -3.70 15.06 1.74
N SER A 35 -4.85 15.67 1.50
CA SER A 35 -5.82 15.19 0.53
C SER A 35 -5.82 16.02 -0.74
N PHE A 36 -5.89 15.33 -1.90
CA PHE A 36 -6.11 15.93 -3.22
C PHE A 36 -7.22 15.16 -3.95
N PRO A 37 -8.01 15.81 -4.82
CA PRO A 37 -8.95 15.10 -5.69
C PRO A 37 -8.22 14.08 -6.57
N SER A 38 -8.77 12.86 -6.71
CA SER A 38 -8.17 11.85 -7.61
C SER A 38 -8.41 12.19 -9.09
N VAL A 39 -9.55 12.80 -9.43
CA VAL A 39 -9.98 13.09 -10.81
C VAL A 39 -9.81 11.86 -11.70
N SER A 40 -10.30 10.73 -11.19
CA SER A 40 -10.03 9.38 -11.69
C SER A 40 -10.55 9.08 -13.10
N ASP A 41 -11.39 9.94 -13.65
CA ASP A 41 -11.93 9.91 -15.02
C ASP A 41 -11.01 10.59 -16.06
N ASN A 42 -10.02 11.36 -15.60
CA ASN A 42 -9.06 12.06 -16.45
C ASN A 42 -7.62 11.71 -16.07
N LEU A 43 -6.94 10.90 -16.90
CA LEU A 43 -5.62 10.36 -16.57
C LEU A 43 -4.58 11.45 -16.35
N ASP A 44 -4.51 12.47 -17.19
CA ASP A 44 -3.50 13.53 -17.09
C ASP A 44 -3.64 14.31 -15.77
N LYS A 45 -4.87 14.67 -15.41
CA LYS A 45 -5.16 15.35 -14.14
C LYS A 45 -4.92 14.44 -12.96
N CYS A 46 -5.28 13.17 -13.06
CA CYS A 46 -5.04 12.17 -12.02
C CYS A 46 -3.54 12.04 -11.73
N LEU A 47 -2.72 11.85 -12.78
CA LEU A 47 -1.26 11.76 -12.64
C LEU A 47 -0.66 13.08 -12.12
N ALA A 48 -1.12 14.24 -12.59
CA ALA A 48 -0.67 15.52 -12.09
C ALA A 48 -0.97 15.70 -10.59
N ASN A 49 -2.15 15.28 -10.13
CA ASN A 49 -2.52 15.34 -8.71
C ASN A 49 -1.73 14.35 -7.86
N LEU A 50 -1.37 13.17 -8.41
CA LEU A 50 -0.46 12.23 -7.75
C LEU A 50 0.91 12.86 -7.50
N LEU A 51 1.51 13.49 -8.52
CA LEU A 51 2.79 14.18 -8.38
C LEU A 51 2.68 15.34 -7.38
N THR A 52 1.66 16.17 -7.50
CA THR A 52 1.44 17.31 -6.60
C THR A 52 1.32 16.86 -5.13
N GLY A 53 0.62 15.75 -4.88
CA GLY A 53 0.44 15.21 -3.55
C GLY A 53 1.76 14.72 -2.94
N PHE A 54 2.51 13.88 -3.65
CA PHE A 54 3.81 13.42 -3.17
C PHE A 54 4.81 14.58 -2.99
N ASP A 55 4.87 15.52 -3.93
CA ASP A 55 5.72 16.71 -3.82
C ASP A 55 5.37 17.55 -2.59
N THR A 56 4.06 17.65 -2.25
CA THR A 56 3.61 18.40 -1.09
C THR A 56 4.04 17.71 0.22
N VAL A 57 4.02 16.39 0.27
CA VAL A 57 4.55 15.64 1.41
C VAL A 57 6.07 15.77 1.48
N MET A 58 6.79 15.60 0.38
CA MET A 58 8.25 15.70 0.32
C MET A 58 8.78 17.06 0.82
N LYS A 59 8.09 18.16 0.49
CA LYS A 59 8.45 19.52 0.98
C LYS A 59 8.37 19.69 2.49
N LYS A 60 7.65 18.79 3.20
CA LYS A 60 7.51 18.82 4.66
C LYS A 60 8.45 17.87 5.38
N LEU A 61 9.20 17.04 4.63
CA LEU A 61 10.14 16.07 5.19
C LEU A 61 11.49 16.73 5.45
N GLU A 62 12.09 16.40 6.59
CA GLU A 62 13.48 16.77 6.91
C GLU A 62 14.49 15.80 6.29
N THR A 63 14.04 14.58 5.97
CA THR A 63 14.87 13.50 5.39
C THR A 63 14.25 13.04 4.09
N LEU A 64 15.08 12.83 3.05
CA LEU A 64 14.61 12.33 1.76
C LEU A 64 14.01 10.92 1.90
N PRO A 65 12.86 10.66 1.26
CA PRO A 65 12.26 9.33 1.25
C PRO A 65 13.12 8.35 0.44
N VAL A 66 13.11 7.09 0.86
CA VAL A 66 13.86 6.01 0.18
C VAL A 66 12.98 5.18 -0.74
N ALA A 67 11.65 5.30 -0.62
CA ALA A 67 10.69 4.57 -1.45
C ALA A 67 9.32 5.26 -1.42
N ILE A 68 8.48 4.88 -2.38
CA ILE A 68 7.03 5.09 -2.37
C ILE A 68 6.37 3.72 -2.22
N SER A 69 5.42 3.56 -1.30
CA SER A 69 4.69 2.31 -1.12
C SER A 69 3.22 2.58 -0.82
N PHE A 70 2.33 1.97 -1.60
CA PHE A 70 0.88 2.19 -1.41
C PHE A 70 0.04 1.05 -1.98
N ALA A 71 -1.22 1.02 -1.54
CA ALA A 71 -2.24 0.19 -2.13
C ALA A 71 -2.91 0.89 -3.31
N PHE A 72 -3.24 0.11 -4.35
CA PHE A 72 -4.09 0.56 -5.44
C PHE A 72 -5.10 -0.54 -5.78
N PRO A 73 -6.38 -0.20 -6.02
CA PRO A 73 -7.38 -1.23 -6.32
C PRO A 73 -7.04 -1.97 -7.62
N GLY A 74 -7.37 -3.27 -7.64
CA GLY A 74 -7.18 -4.14 -8.81
C GLY A 74 -8.42 -4.22 -9.72
N PRO A 75 -8.29 -4.93 -10.84
CA PRO A 75 -7.14 -5.76 -11.23
C PRO A 75 -5.92 -4.96 -11.67
N ALA A 76 -4.72 -5.53 -11.45
CA ALA A 76 -3.46 -4.90 -11.83
C ALA A 76 -2.32 -5.93 -11.94
N ASP A 77 -1.31 -5.61 -12.72
CA ASP A 77 0.00 -6.28 -12.64
C ASP A 77 0.85 -5.57 -11.59
N TYR A 78 0.63 -5.91 -10.32
CA TYR A 78 1.31 -5.27 -9.20
C TYR A 78 2.83 -5.46 -9.24
N ARG A 79 3.30 -6.61 -9.74
CA ARG A 79 4.73 -6.92 -9.87
C ARG A 79 5.45 -5.92 -10.76
N ASN A 80 4.81 -5.51 -11.85
CA ASN A 80 5.35 -4.54 -12.80
C ASN A 80 4.82 -3.11 -12.56
N GLY A 81 3.93 -2.92 -11.59
CA GLY A 81 3.33 -1.62 -11.28
C GLY A 81 2.44 -1.08 -12.37
N VAL A 82 1.77 -1.97 -13.13
CA VAL A 82 0.84 -1.61 -14.21
C VAL A 82 -0.59 -1.78 -13.74
N ILE A 83 -1.30 -0.66 -13.63
CA ILE A 83 -2.70 -0.62 -13.20
C ILE A 83 -3.60 -0.60 -14.43
N GLY A 84 -4.58 -1.51 -14.52
CA GLY A 84 -5.47 -1.56 -15.67
C GLY A 84 -6.60 -2.57 -15.52
N GLY A 85 -7.47 -2.64 -16.55
CA GLY A 85 -8.63 -3.50 -16.57
C GLY A 85 -9.92 -2.82 -16.10
N ASN A 86 -10.88 -3.59 -15.59
CA ASN A 86 -12.17 -3.06 -15.18
C ASN A 86 -12.10 -2.45 -13.77
N LEU A 87 -11.74 -1.18 -13.70
CA LEU A 87 -11.61 -0.39 -12.48
C LEU A 87 -12.72 0.68 -12.42
N PRO A 88 -13.89 0.40 -11.82
CA PRO A 88 -15.00 1.35 -11.78
C PRO A 88 -14.63 2.71 -11.17
N ASN A 89 -13.78 2.71 -10.15
CA ASN A 89 -13.33 3.92 -9.45
C ASN A 89 -12.18 4.65 -10.17
N PHE A 90 -11.56 4.05 -11.17
CA PHE A 90 -10.46 4.61 -11.95
C PHE A 90 -10.62 4.31 -13.44
N PRO A 91 -11.69 4.82 -14.09
CA PRO A 91 -11.98 4.48 -15.49
C PRO A 91 -10.90 4.91 -16.47
N SER A 92 -10.13 5.94 -16.16
CA SER A 92 -9.03 6.41 -17.00
C SER A 92 -7.83 5.44 -17.05
N PHE A 93 -7.74 4.49 -16.10
CA PHE A 93 -6.68 3.47 -16.06
C PHE A 93 -7.02 2.20 -16.86
N ARG A 94 -8.23 2.09 -17.41
CA ARG A 94 -8.74 0.87 -18.06
C ARG A 94 -7.80 0.24 -19.08
N ASN A 95 -7.08 1.05 -19.86
CA ASN A 95 -6.20 0.58 -20.93
C ASN A 95 -4.79 0.19 -20.46
N GLY A 96 -4.55 0.18 -19.15
CA GLY A 96 -3.24 -0.07 -18.58
C GLY A 96 -2.41 1.21 -18.47
N VAL A 97 -1.98 1.53 -17.25
CA VAL A 97 -1.09 2.65 -16.93
C VAL A 97 0.10 2.11 -16.14
N ALA A 98 1.29 2.29 -16.66
CA ALA A 98 2.54 1.90 -16.00
C ALA A 98 2.85 2.88 -14.84
N LEU A 99 1.97 2.88 -13.81
CA LEU A 99 2.01 3.84 -12.72
C LEU A 99 3.28 3.73 -11.88
N GLY A 100 3.68 2.50 -11.55
CA GLY A 100 4.93 2.26 -10.81
C GLY A 100 6.15 2.79 -11.55
N PRO A 101 6.40 2.36 -12.80
CA PRO A 101 7.48 2.91 -13.63
C PRO A 101 7.42 4.43 -13.82
N PHE A 102 6.23 5.01 -13.99
CA PHE A 102 6.05 6.46 -14.11
C PHE A 102 6.53 7.20 -12.86
N LEU A 103 6.08 6.79 -11.67
CA LEU A 103 6.49 7.40 -10.41
C LEU A 103 7.98 7.14 -10.11
N GLN A 104 8.47 5.92 -10.38
CA GLN A 104 9.88 5.59 -10.20
C GLN A 104 10.79 6.43 -11.07
N HIS A 105 10.41 6.64 -12.33
CA HIS A 105 11.17 7.52 -13.24
C HIS A 105 11.18 8.96 -12.75
N HIS A 106 10.04 9.47 -12.25
CA HIS A 106 9.92 10.85 -11.81
C HIS A 106 10.70 11.13 -10.53
N TYR A 107 10.63 10.23 -9.54
CA TYR A 107 11.23 10.45 -8.22
C TYR A 107 12.63 9.84 -8.06
N GLY A 108 13.06 8.94 -8.94
CA GLY A 108 14.35 8.27 -8.85
C GLY A 108 14.48 7.29 -7.67
N ILE A 109 13.37 6.90 -7.04
CA ILE A 109 13.32 5.97 -5.92
C ILE A 109 12.38 4.79 -6.22
N PRO A 110 12.57 3.61 -5.60
CA PRO A 110 11.69 2.45 -5.79
C PRO A 110 10.24 2.75 -5.47
N VAL A 111 9.33 2.17 -6.27
CA VAL A 111 7.88 2.27 -6.08
C VAL A 111 7.30 0.88 -5.92
N PHE A 112 6.57 0.65 -4.84
CA PHE A 112 5.90 -0.60 -4.51
C PHE A 112 4.39 -0.36 -4.50
N ILE A 113 3.67 -1.04 -5.37
CA ILE A 113 2.21 -1.00 -5.44
C ILE A 113 1.71 -2.41 -5.16
N GLU A 114 0.68 -2.53 -4.33
CA GLU A 114 0.08 -3.81 -3.99
C GLU A 114 -1.45 -3.68 -3.96
N ASN A 115 -2.16 -4.80 -4.00
CA ASN A 115 -3.58 -4.84 -3.74
C ASN A 115 -3.89 -4.37 -2.31
N ASP A 116 -5.03 -3.72 -2.09
CA ASP A 116 -5.44 -3.17 -0.79
C ASP A 116 -5.63 -4.25 0.27
N GLY A 117 -6.29 -5.36 -0.06
CA GLY A 117 -6.46 -6.50 0.85
C GLY A 117 -5.12 -7.17 1.20
N ASN A 118 -4.26 -7.35 0.21
CA ASN A 118 -2.92 -7.89 0.40
C ASN A 118 -2.06 -6.99 1.28
N LEU A 119 -2.03 -5.69 1.00
CA LEU A 119 -1.21 -4.73 1.76
C LEU A 119 -1.71 -4.62 3.21
N PHE A 120 -3.04 -4.62 3.42
CA PHE A 120 -3.64 -4.68 4.76
C PHE A 120 -3.18 -5.92 5.52
N ALA A 121 -3.36 -7.13 4.96
CA ALA A 121 -2.98 -8.38 5.61
C ALA A 121 -1.47 -8.42 5.91
N TYR A 122 -0.65 -7.94 5.00
CA TYR A 122 0.80 -7.91 5.17
C TYR A 122 1.22 -6.93 6.27
N GLY A 123 0.61 -5.76 6.34
CA GLY A 123 0.82 -4.78 7.41
C GLY A 123 0.46 -5.35 8.79
N GLU A 124 -0.70 -6.00 8.90
CA GLU A 124 -1.15 -6.66 10.13
C GLU A 124 -0.25 -7.83 10.56
N ALA A 125 0.33 -8.54 9.60
CA ALA A 125 1.26 -9.62 9.89
C ALA A 125 2.64 -9.13 10.37
N LEU A 126 3.14 -8.01 9.85
CA LEU A 126 4.48 -7.52 10.16
C LEU A 126 4.53 -6.54 11.35
N SER A 127 3.49 -5.73 11.52
CA SER A 127 3.52 -4.59 12.46
C SER A 127 2.21 -4.38 13.23
N GLY A 128 1.16 -5.16 12.93
CA GLY A 128 -0.17 -5.01 13.53
C GLY A 128 -0.56 -6.18 14.43
N ALA A 129 -1.69 -6.82 14.12
CA ALA A 129 -2.34 -7.82 14.97
C ALA A 129 -1.46 -9.04 15.29
N LEU A 130 -0.72 -9.56 14.31
CA LEU A 130 0.05 -10.79 14.52
C LEU A 130 1.19 -10.62 15.54
N PRO A 131 2.05 -9.59 15.47
CA PRO A 131 3.02 -9.31 16.53
C PRO A 131 2.38 -9.06 17.89
N MET A 132 1.23 -8.37 17.96
CA MET A 132 0.52 -8.13 19.21
C MET A 132 0.05 -9.44 19.87
N VAL A 133 -0.52 -10.36 19.09
CA VAL A 133 -0.94 -11.68 19.59
C VAL A 133 0.26 -12.47 20.09
N ASN A 134 1.35 -12.50 19.35
CA ASN A 134 2.58 -13.19 19.75
C ASN A 134 3.17 -12.61 21.05
N GLN A 135 3.14 -11.29 21.21
CA GLN A 135 3.57 -10.62 22.44
C GLN A 135 2.70 -11.04 23.64
N GLN A 136 1.38 -11.06 23.48
CA GLN A 136 0.46 -11.49 24.56
C GLN A 136 0.68 -12.95 24.94
N LEU A 137 0.91 -13.83 23.97
CA LEU A 137 1.25 -15.23 24.24
C LEU A 137 2.55 -15.34 25.04
N SER A 138 3.59 -14.61 24.66
CA SER A 138 4.86 -14.59 25.38
C SER A 138 4.70 -14.09 26.83
N ILE A 139 3.94 -13.01 27.06
CA ILE A 139 3.66 -12.47 28.39
C ILE A 139 2.92 -13.49 29.27
N SER A 140 2.03 -14.30 28.69
CA SER A 140 1.30 -15.37 29.39
C SER A 140 2.12 -16.64 29.61
N GLY A 141 3.40 -16.67 29.23
CA GLY A 141 4.28 -17.83 29.35
C GLY A 141 4.06 -18.90 28.27
N ASN A 142 3.29 -18.60 27.22
CA ASN A 142 3.09 -19.50 26.12
C ASN A 142 4.26 -19.38 25.12
N THR A 143 4.84 -20.52 24.70
CA THR A 143 5.97 -20.57 23.77
C THR A 143 5.55 -20.62 22.28
N ARG A 144 4.23 -20.64 22.01
CA ARG A 144 3.73 -20.65 20.64
C ARG A 144 3.93 -19.29 19.97
N GLU A 145 4.39 -19.31 18.74
CA GLU A 145 4.52 -18.14 17.89
C GLU A 145 3.75 -18.37 16.57
N TYR A 146 2.87 -17.46 16.23
CA TYR A 146 2.14 -17.49 14.95
C TYR A 146 2.90 -16.70 13.89
N LYS A 147 2.92 -17.23 12.64
CA LYS A 147 3.61 -16.65 11.48
C LYS A 147 2.69 -16.57 10.25
N ASN A 148 1.44 -16.99 10.41
CA ASN A 148 0.44 -17.02 9.35
C ASN A 148 -0.73 -16.14 9.75
N LEU A 149 -1.29 -15.40 8.78
CA LEU A 149 -2.42 -14.52 8.97
C LEU A 149 -3.29 -14.51 7.72
N LEU A 150 -4.61 -14.56 7.91
CA LEU A 150 -5.61 -14.20 6.92
C LEU A 150 -6.18 -12.84 7.32
N GLY A 151 -5.92 -11.82 6.51
CA GLY A 151 -6.54 -10.50 6.64
C GLY A 151 -7.79 -10.41 5.77
N ILE A 152 -8.89 -9.87 6.31
CA ILE A 152 -10.14 -9.66 5.58
C ILE A 152 -10.53 -8.20 5.70
N THR A 153 -10.84 -7.56 4.59
CA THR A 153 -11.37 -6.20 4.53
C THR A 153 -12.83 -6.22 4.09
N LEU A 154 -13.69 -5.54 4.85
CA LEU A 154 -15.12 -5.41 4.59
C LEU A 154 -15.44 -3.93 4.33
N GLY A 155 -15.57 -3.57 3.07
CA GLY A 155 -15.85 -2.21 2.63
C GLY A 155 -16.86 -2.21 1.46
N THR A 156 -16.60 -1.41 0.44
CA THR A 156 -17.38 -1.43 -0.81
C THR A 156 -17.31 -2.81 -1.47
N GLY A 157 -16.18 -3.51 -1.33
CA GLY A 157 -15.98 -4.89 -1.73
C GLY A 157 -15.57 -5.78 -0.55
N PHE A 158 -15.44 -7.06 -0.82
CA PHE A 158 -14.87 -8.06 0.08
C PHE A 158 -13.44 -8.34 -0.39
N GLY A 159 -12.45 -7.91 0.37
CA GLY A 159 -11.05 -8.12 0.05
C GLY A 159 -10.36 -9.01 1.08
N ALA A 160 -9.30 -9.67 0.68
CA ALA A 160 -8.46 -10.42 1.60
C ALA A 160 -6.99 -10.42 1.16
N GLY A 161 -6.14 -10.85 2.09
CA GLY A 161 -4.74 -11.15 1.85
C GLY A 161 -4.30 -12.28 2.78
N VAL A 162 -3.44 -13.14 2.27
CA VAL A 162 -2.92 -14.31 2.99
C VAL A 162 -1.42 -14.14 3.23
N VAL A 163 -1.01 -14.29 4.47
CA VAL A 163 0.41 -14.28 4.85
C VAL A 163 0.79 -15.64 5.42
N ILE A 164 1.84 -16.25 4.88
CA ILE A 164 2.35 -17.55 5.30
C ILE A 164 3.84 -17.40 5.63
N ASN A 165 4.23 -17.80 6.84
CA ASN A 165 5.61 -17.66 7.32
C ASN A 165 6.16 -16.24 7.18
N ASN A 166 5.34 -15.24 7.52
CA ASN A 166 5.63 -13.80 7.39
C ASN A 166 5.85 -13.32 5.94
N CYS A 167 5.46 -14.10 4.94
CA CYS A 167 5.53 -13.73 3.53
C CYS A 167 4.12 -13.65 2.94
N LEU A 168 3.86 -12.60 2.17
CA LEU A 168 2.59 -12.45 1.45
C LEU A 168 2.46 -13.54 0.38
N LEU A 169 1.31 -14.19 0.32
CA LEU A 169 0.98 -15.18 -0.70
C LEU A 169 0.44 -14.48 -1.94
N ASN A 170 1.30 -14.20 -2.90
CA ASN A 170 0.90 -13.53 -4.14
C ASN A 170 0.32 -14.50 -5.19
N GLY A 171 0.62 -15.80 -5.09
CA GLY A 171 0.31 -16.75 -6.17
C GLY A 171 1.12 -16.46 -7.44
N ASP A 172 0.79 -17.16 -8.52
CA ASP A 172 1.54 -17.06 -9.77
C ASP A 172 1.23 -15.76 -10.55
N ASN A 173 0.08 -15.15 -10.30
CA ASN A 173 -0.46 -13.99 -11.02
C ASN A 173 -0.84 -12.79 -10.13
N GLY A 174 -0.45 -12.81 -8.87
CA GLY A 174 -0.80 -11.75 -7.91
C GLY A 174 -2.17 -11.89 -7.23
N CYS A 175 -2.94 -12.96 -7.53
CA CYS A 175 -4.28 -13.18 -7.01
C CYS A 175 -4.33 -14.22 -5.87
N GLY A 176 -3.22 -14.51 -5.22
CA GLY A 176 -3.14 -15.54 -4.18
C GLY A 176 -4.02 -15.30 -2.94
N GLY A 177 -4.40 -14.04 -2.70
CA GLY A 177 -5.29 -13.63 -1.62
C GLY A 177 -6.72 -13.29 -2.05
N ASP A 178 -7.04 -13.39 -3.34
CA ASP A 178 -8.38 -13.07 -3.84
C ASP A 178 -9.39 -14.16 -3.43
N VAL A 179 -10.42 -13.75 -2.70
CA VAL A 179 -11.44 -14.66 -2.10
C VAL A 179 -12.88 -14.25 -2.46
N TRP A 180 -13.06 -13.39 -3.42
CA TRP A 180 -14.37 -12.88 -3.89
C TRP A 180 -14.78 -13.43 -5.25
#